data_7478877c1fcd344aa303f465429c0ca6
#
_entry.id   7478877c1fcd344aa303f465429c0ca6
#
_cell.length_a   1.000
_cell.length_b   1.000
_cell.length_c   1.000
_cell.angle_alpha   90.00
_cell.angle_beta   90.00
_cell.angle_gamma   90.00
#
_symmetry.space_group_name_H-M   'P 1'
#
loop_
_entity.id
_entity.type
_entity.pdbx_description
1 polymer ?
#
loop_
_entity_poly.entity_id
_entity_poly.type
_entity_poly.pdbx_seq_one_letter_code
_entity_poly.pdbx_strand_id
1 'polypeptide(L)'
;MLSFSGWNIFGTFGHMLKYQGTSLVLNLFFGPLINAAYGIANQVNSGLQGFVNNITTPVRPQVMKSYAQGRIDRTLNLTYTISKATCLFLLLMSLPVMLEIDFILDIWLGSNIPPHTAIIIILIIIDSYLNNLNSCTSGVVHASGIMKAYQLSG
;
A
#
# COMPACT_ATOMS: atom_id res chain seq x y z
N MET A 1 -14.98 -8.19 22.06
CA MET A 1 -14.09 -7.02 21.85
C MET A 1 -12.61 -7.37 21.95
N LEU A 2 -12.14 -8.09 22.96
CA LEU A 2 -10.71 -8.47 23.12
C LEU A 2 -10.15 -9.31 21.98
N SER A 3 -10.93 -10.22 21.40
CA SER A 3 -10.49 -11.05 20.27
C SER A 3 -10.23 -10.24 18.99
N PHE A 4 -11.05 -9.21 18.73
CA PHE A 4 -10.89 -8.32 17.57
C PHE A 4 -9.63 -7.45 17.69
N SER A 5 -9.37 -6.93 18.90
CA SER A 5 -8.16 -6.14 19.16
C SER A 5 -6.89 -6.97 19.06
N GLY A 6 -6.92 -8.22 19.54
CA GLY A 6 -5.78 -9.14 19.46
C GLY A 6 -5.37 -9.46 18.01
N TRP A 7 -6.34 -9.71 17.13
CA TRP A 7 -6.07 -9.98 15.71
C TRP A 7 -5.57 -8.76 14.95
N ASN A 8 -6.06 -7.56 15.29
CA ASN A 8 -5.53 -6.32 14.70
C ASN A 8 -4.08 -6.06 15.11
N ILE A 9 -3.71 -6.32 16.37
CA ILE A 9 -2.33 -6.20 16.86
C ILE A 9 -1.43 -7.18 16.12
N PHE A 10 -1.88 -8.43 15.95
CA PHE A 10 -1.12 -9.46 15.23
C PHE A 10 -0.90 -9.07 13.75
N GLY A 11 -1.92 -8.57 13.06
CA GLY A 11 -1.79 -8.08 11.69
C GLY A 11 -0.84 -6.89 11.58
N THR A 12 -0.93 -5.92 12.50
CA THR A 12 -0.02 -4.75 12.54
C THR A 12 1.42 -5.18 12.82
N PHE A 13 1.61 -6.15 13.70
CA PHE A 13 2.93 -6.72 14.01
C PHE A 13 3.53 -7.44 12.80
N GLY A 14 2.72 -8.20 12.05
CA GLY A 14 3.12 -8.82 10.79
C GLY A 14 3.58 -7.81 9.74
N HIS A 15 2.84 -6.70 9.58
CA HIS A 15 3.26 -5.59 8.70
C HIS A 15 4.55 -4.91 9.14
N MET A 16 4.71 -4.67 10.45
CA MET A 16 5.95 -4.13 11.01
C MET A 16 7.13 -5.07 10.77
N LEU A 17 6.95 -6.38 11.02
CA LEU A 17 7.98 -7.38 10.77
C LEU A 17 8.37 -7.47 9.30
N LYS A 18 7.41 -7.43 8.38
CA LYS A 18 7.67 -7.40 6.93
C LYS A 18 8.55 -6.19 6.59
N TYR A 19 8.18 -5.01 7.03
CA TYR A 19 8.89 -3.77 6.69
C TYR A 19 10.28 -3.68 7.34
N GLN A 20 10.36 -3.89 8.65
CA GLN A 20 11.61 -3.85 9.40
C GLN A 20 12.51 -5.05 9.05
N GLY A 21 11.91 -6.24 8.87
CA GLY A 21 12.63 -7.45 8.45
C GLY A 21 13.27 -7.29 7.08
N THR A 22 12.54 -6.74 6.11
CA THR A 22 13.12 -6.46 4.79
C THR A 22 14.29 -5.50 4.88
N SER A 23 14.17 -4.42 5.66
CA SER A 23 15.26 -3.46 5.86
C SER A 23 16.49 -4.09 6.53
N LEU A 24 16.29 -4.95 7.54
CA LEU A 24 17.37 -5.70 8.19
C LEU A 24 18.08 -6.65 7.22
N VAL A 25 17.32 -7.43 6.46
CA VAL A 25 17.87 -8.36 5.47
C VAL A 25 18.67 -7.61 4.39
N LEU A 26 18.10 -6.51 3.86
CA LEU A 26 18.80 -5.69 2.87
C LEU A 26 20.10 -5.11 3.43
N ASN A 27 20.09 -4.64 4.67
CA ASN A 27 21.29 -4.09 5.30
C ASN A 27 22.37 -5.15 5.56
N LEU A 28 21.96 -6.37 5.98
CA LEU A 28 22.89 -7.46 6.27
C LEU A 28 23.53 -8.07 5.01
N PHE A 29 22.74 -8.27 3.95
CA PHE A 29 23.18 -8.96 2.74
C PHE A 29 23.68 -8.04 1.64
N PHE A 30 23.14 -6.84 1.52
CA PHE A 30 23.45 -5.90 0.43
C PHE A 30 24.10 -4.60 0.92
N GLY A 31 24.20 -4.41 2.24
CA GLY A 31 24.83 -3.26 2.85
C GLY A 31 23.95 -2.01 2.95
N PRO A 32 24.48 -0.95 3.61
CA PRO A 32 23.71 0.25 3.94
C PRO A 32 23.27 1.07 2.72
N LEU A 33 24.01 1.00 1.61
CA LEU A 33 23.66 1.75 0.39
C LEU A 33 22.35 1.25 -0.24
N ILE A 34 22.16 -0.06 -0.34
CA ILE A 34 20.93 -0.65 -0.88
C ILE A 34 19.77 -0.43 0.11
N ASN A 35 20.04 -0.49 1.41
CA ASN A 35 19.02 -0.17 2.40
C ASN A 35 18.59 1.32 2.34
N ALA A 36 19.52 2.24 2.05
CA ALA A 36 19.19 3.64 1.79
C ALA A 36 18.32 3.80 0.54
N ALA A 37 18.65 3.11 -0.57
CA ALA A 37 17.84 3.10 -1.78
C ALA A 37 16.40 2.59 -1.50
N TYR A 38 16.27 1.53 -0.70
CA TYR A 38 14.97 1.01 -0.24
C TYR A 38 14.20 2.03 0.60
N GLY A 39 14.87 2.78 1.47
CA GLY A 39 14.28 3.87 2.26
C GLY A 39 13.71 4.98 1.36
N ILE A 40 14.47 5.43 0.36
CA ILE A 40 14.05 6.42 -0.62
C ILE A 40 12.83 5.93 -1.41
N ALA A 41 12.87 4.69 -1.88
CA ALA A 41 11.77 4.09 -2.62
C ALA A 41 10.48 4.01 -1.79
N ASN A 42 10.59 3.71 -0.51
CA ASN A 42 9.43 3.75 0.40
C ASN A 42 8.90 5.16 0.64
N GLN A 43 9.73 6.20 0.62
CA GLN A 43 9.26 7.59 0.71
C GLN A 43 8.44 7.98 -0.52
N VAL A 44 8.92 7.65 -1.73
CA VAL A 44 8.16 7.86 -2.98
C VAL A 44 6.82 7.14 -2.92
N ASN A 45 6.84 5.85 -2.55
CA ASN A 45 5.63 5.05 -2.40
C ASN A 45 4.65 5.63 -1.38
N SER A 46 5.15 6.07 -0.23
CA SER A 46 4.32 6.69 0.82
C SER A 46 3.63 7.96 0.33
N GLY A 47 4.32 8.76 -0.49
CA GLY A 47 3.72 9.91 -1.17
C GLY A 47 2.56 9.50 -2.08
N LEU A 48 2.77 8.52 -2.96
CA LEU A 48 1.74 8.01 -3.85
C LEU A 48 0.55 7.41 -3.09
N GLN A 49 0.82 6.62 -2.04
CA GLN A 49 -0.22 6.03 -1.19
C GLN A 49 -0.98 7.10 -0.38
N GLY A 50 -0.35 8.20 -0.01
CA GLY A 50 -1.02 9.34 0.61
C GLY A 50 -2.16 9.88 -0.25
N PHE A 51 -1.94 10.03 -1.55
CA PHE A 51 -2.99 10.43 -2.49
C PHE A 51 -4.11 9.40 -2.59
N VAL A 52 -3.78 8.10 -2.69
CA VAL A 52 -4.77 7.01 -2.70
C VAL A 52 -5.61 7.02 -1.43
N ASN A 53 -5.00 7.21 -0.26
CA ASN A 53 -5.68 7.26 1.02
C ASN A 53 -6.65 8.45 1.13
N ASN A 54 -6.33 9.60 0.53
CA ASN A 54 -7.23 10.76 0.48
C ASN A 54 -8.53 10.46 -0.27
N ILE A 55 -8.50 9.55 -1.25
CA ILE A 55 -9.69 9.11 -1.99
C ILE A 55 -10.44 8.03 -1.22
N THR A 56 -9.74 7.07 -0.63
CA THR A 56 -10.36 5.89 -0.01
C THR A 56 -10.94 6.17 1.37
N THR A 57 -10.27 6.99 2.18
CA THR A 57 -10.64 7.24 3.58
C THR A 57 -12.07 7.78 3.75
N PRO A 58 -12.54 8.77 2.95
CA PRO A 58 -13.90 9.29 3.09
C PRO A 58 -15.00 8.29 2.70
N VAL A 59 -14.67 7.26 1.91
CA VAL A 59 -15.66 6.32 1.41
C VAL A 59 -15.78 5.07 2.27
N ARG A 60 -14.74 4.73 3.05
CA ARG A 60 -14.79 3.58 4.00
C ARG A 60 -16.02 3.58 4.91
N PRO A 61 -16.41 4.70 5.57
CA PRO A 61 -17.63 4.74 6.39
C PRO A 61 -18.90 4.47 5.59
N GLN A 62 -18.96 4.90 4.33
CA GLN A 62 -20.13 4.67 3.46
C GLN A 62 -20.27 3.18 3.10
N VAL A 63 -19.18 2.50 2.81
CA VAL A 63 -19.13 1.06 2.57
C VAL A 63 -19.61 0.30 3.81
N MET A 64 -19.07 0.64 4.99
CA MET A 64 -19.46 0.02 6.26
C MET A 64 -20.94 0.23 6.58
N LYS A 65 -21.46 1.45 6.39
CA LYS A 65 -22.87 1.79 6.60
C LYS A 65 -23.78 1.01 5.64
N SER A 66 -23.42 0.92 4.38
CA SER A 66 -24.18 0.19 3.36
C SER A 66 -24.23 -1.30 3.69
N TYR A 67 -23.12 -1.88 4.13
CA TYR A 67 -23.04 -3.26 4.58
C TYR A 67 -23.91 -3.53 5.81
N ALA A 68 -23.82 -2.66 6.84
CA ALA A 68 -24.63 -2.78 8.06
C ALA A 68 -26.14 -2.66 7.80
N GLN A 69 -26.54 -1.99 6.72
CA GLN A 69 -27.94 -1.90 6.26
C GLN A 69 -28.40 -3.11 5.43
N GLY A 70 -27.55 -4.12 5.23
CA GLY A 70 -27.85 -5.30 4.40
C GLY A 70 -27.90 -5.00 2.90
N ARG A 71 -27.46 -3.82 2.44
CA ARG A 71 -27.47 -3.42 1.02
C ARG A 71 -26.21 -3.94 0.31
N ILE A 72 -26.15 -5.24 0.11
CA ILE A 72 -24.97 -5.91 -0.43
C ILE A 72 -24.59 -5.38 -1.80
N ASP A 73 -25.56 -5.23 -2.72
CA ASP A 73 -25.30 -4.73 -4.08
C ASP A 73 -24.68 -3.33 -4.08
N ARG A 74 -25.18 -2.44 -3.20
CA ARG A 74 -24.61 -1.11 -3.05
C ARG A 74 -23.20 -1.15 -2.47
N THR A 75 -22.97 -2.03 -1.52
CA THR A 75 -21.64 -2.22 -0.90
C THR A 75 -20.62 -2.67 -1.94
N LEU A 76 -20.96 -3.67 -2.74
CA LEU A 76 -20.11 -4.18 -3.80
C LEU A 76 -19.82 -3.11 -4.85
N ASN A 77 -20.86 -2.38 -5.29
CA ASN A 77 -20.70 -1.33 -6.29
C ASN A 77 -19.81 -0.18 -5.79
N LEU A 78 -19.99 0.27 -4.55
CA LEU A 78 -19.12 1.28 -3.94
C LEU A 78 -17.68 0.79 -3.85
N THR A 79 -17.47 -0.44 -3.40
CA THR A 79 -16.14 -1.04 -3.28
C THR A 79 -15.47 -1.14 -4.65
N TYR A 80 -16.18 -1.65 -5.65
CA TYR A 80 -15.67 -1.76 -7.02
C TYR A 80 -15.33 -0.40 -7.64
N THR A 81 -16.22 0.59 -7.49
CA THR A 81 -16.02 1.94 -8.04
C THR A 81 -14.80 2.61 -7.43
N ILE A 82 -14.63 2.50 -6.11
CA ILE A 82 -13.48 3.10 -5.43
C ILE A 82 -12.17 2.43 -5.84
N SER A 83 -12.18 1.13 -5.97
CA SER A 83 -11.00 0.38 -6.37
C SER A 83 -10.56 0.72 -7.76
N LYS A 84 -11.50 0.80 -8.69
CA LYS A 84 -11.23 1.26 -10.05
C LYS A 84 -10.67 2.69 -10.05
N ALA A 85 -11.28 3.59 -9.28
CA ALA A 85 -10.82 4.97 -9.17
C ALA A 85 -9.40 5.06 -8.57
N THR A 86 -9.11 4.32 -7.51
CA THR A 86 -7.78 4.31 -6.87
C THR A 86 -6.72 3.69 -7.76
N CYS A 87 -7.02 2.61 -8.47
CA CYS A 87 -6.11 2.01 -9.44
C CYS A 87 -5.79 2.97 -10.59
N LEU A 88 -6.79 3.62 -11.18
CA LEU A 88 -6.60 4.59 -12.25
C LEU A 88 -5.81 5.80 -11.76
N PHE A 89 -6.11 6.28 -10.57
CA PHE A 89 -5.41 7.43 -9.99
C PHE A 89 -3.96 7.09 -9.64
N LEU A 90 -3.72 5.93 -9.06
CA LEU A 90 -2.35 5.47 -8.78
C LEU A 90 -1.56 5.32 -10.08
N LEU A 91 -2.16 4.76 -11.14
CA LEU A 91 -1.53 4.63 -12.45
C LEU A 91 -1.20 6.01 -13.04
N LEU A 92 -2.15 6.96 -12.99
CA LEU A 92 -1.95 8.31 -13.49
C LEU A 92 -0.80 9.04 -12.78
N MET A 93 -0.67 8.85 -11.46
CA MET A 93 0.38 9.48 -10.66
C MET A 93 1.72 8.74 -10.78
N SER A 94 1.72 7.41 -10.86
CA SER A 94 2.94 6.61 -10.92
C SER A 94 3.61 6.63 -12.29
N LEU A 95 2.84 6.75 -13.39
CA LEU A 95 3.39 6.78 -14.75
C LEU A 95 4.44 7.89 -14.95
N PRO A 96 4.14 9.17 -14.68
CA PRO A 96 5.16 10.22 -14.84
C PRO A 96 6.35 10.02 -13.90
N VAL A 97 6.11 9.50 -12.69
CA VAL A 97 7.19 9.19 -11.75
C VAL A 97 8.10 8.09 -12.29
N MET A 98 7.54 7.03 -12.91
CA MET A 98 8.33 5.92 -13.47
C MET A 98 9.06 6.32 -14.76
N LEU A 99 8.49 7.22 -15.56
CA LEU A 99 9.09 7.67 -16.82
C LEU A 99 10.26 8.64 -16.60
N GLU A 100 10.12 9.53 -15.61
CA GLU A 100 11.10 10.59 -15.33
C GLU A 100 11.81 10.34 -13.99
N ILE A 101 12.00 9.08 -13.62
CA ILE A 101 12.51 8.71 -12.29
C ILE A 101 13.93 9.25 -12.06
N ASP A 102 14.79 9.20 -13.06
CA ASP A 102 16.17 9.68 -12.95
C ASP A 102 16.21 11.19 -12.78
N PHE A 103 15.39 11.93 -13.54
CA PHE A 103 15.26 13.38 -13.41
C PHE A 103 14.71 13.80 -12.03
N ILE A 104 13.71 13.07 -11.52
CA ILE A 104 13.12 13.35 -10.20
C ILE A 104 14.16 13.09 -9.11
N LEU A 105 14.93 12.02 -9.22
CA LEU A 105 15.98 11.69 -8.27
C LEU A 105 17.12 12.71 -8.30
N ASP A 106 17.52 13.18 -9.47
CA ASP A 106 18.56 14.21 -9.62
C ASP A 106 18.16 15.54 -8.97
N ILE A 107 16.90 15.97 -9.13
CA ILE A 107 16.39 17.18 -8.48
C ILE A 107 16.29 17.01 -6.97
N TRP A 108 15.88 15.82 -6.50
CA TRP A 108 15.59 15.60 -5.09
C TRP A 108 16.82 15.26 -4.25
N LEU A 109 17.69 14.37 -4.76
CA LEU A 109 18.89 13.88 -4.05
C LEU A 109 20.20 14.49 -4.58
N GLY A 110 20.17 15.13 -5.74
CA GLY A 110 21.37 15.64 -6.40
C GLY A 110 22.30 14.53 -6.84
N SER A 111 23.61 14.75 -6.69
CA SER A 111 24.66 13.80 -7.15
C SER A 111 24.86 12.57 -6.25
N ASN A 112 24.16 12.46 -5.12
CA ASN A 112 24.35 11.40 -4.12
C ASN A 112 23.24 10.31 -4.18
N ILE A 113 22.89 9.85 -5.37
CA ILE A 113 21.86 8.82 -5.54
C ILE A 113 22.48 7.45 -5.26
N PRO A 114 21.96 6.65 -4.30
CA PRO A 114 22.41 5.28 -4.09
C PRO A 114 22.22 4.41 -5.34
N PRO A 115 23.10 3.43 -5.61
CA PRO A 115 22.95 2.55 -6.76
C PRO A 115 21.62 1.79 -6.70
N HIS A 116 21.06 1.51 -7.88
CA HIS A 116 19.80 0.76 -8.04
C HIS A 116 18.53 1.40 -7.45
N THR A 117 18.59 2.67 -7.01
CA THR A 117 17.43 3.36 -6.42
C THR A 117 16.23 3.40 -7.38
N ALA A 118 16.43 3.74 -8.66
CA ALA A 118 15.37 3.79 -9.66
C ALA A 118 14.66 2.44 -9.84
N ILE A 119 15.42 1.35 -9.94
CA ILE A 119 14.85 0.00 -10.08
C ILE A 119 14.04 -0.39 -8.84
N ILE A 120 14.55 -0.10 -7.65
CA ILE A 120 13.85 -0.42 -6.39
C ILE A 120 12.54 0.39 -6.28
N ILE A 121 12.53 1.67 -6.69
CA ILE A 121 11.30 2.49 -6.73
C ILE A 121 10.27 1.86 -7.66
N ILE A 122 10.66 1.48 -8.88
CA ILE A 122 9.76 0.86 -9.85
C ILE A 122 9.16 -0.43 -9.27
N LEU A 123 9.98 -1.30 -8.67
CA LEU A 123 9.52 -2.55 -8.06
C LEU A 123 8.53 -2.30 -6.91
N ILE A 124 8.78 -1.32 -6.05
CA ILE A 124 7.89 -0.96 -4.94
C ILE A 124 6.58 -0.35 -5.45
N ILE A 125 6.60 0.44 -6.52
CA ILE A 125 5.39 0.97 -7.16
C ILE A 125 4.54 -0.18 -7.73
N ILE A 126 5.16 -1.16 -8.39
CA ILE A 126 4.47 -2.34 -8.91
C ILE A 126 3.86 -3.16 -7.77
N ASP A 127 4.60 -3.44 -6.68
CA ASP A 127 4.08 -4.11 -5.49
C ASP A 127 2.88 -3.36 -4.90
N SER A 128 2.97 -2.04 -4.80
CA SER A 128 1.88 -1.19 -4.33
C SER A 128 0.65 -1.25 -5.22
N TYR A 129 0.84 -1.34 -6.54
CA TYR A 129 -0.25 -1.49 -7.48
C TYR A 129 -0.99 -2.80 -7.28
N LEU A 130 -0.25 -3.90 -7.13
CA LEU A 130 -0.82 -5.22 -6.83
C LEU A 130 -1.54 -5.24 -5.48
N ASN A 131 -0.98 -4.62 -4.46
CA ASN A 131 -1.61 -4.49 -3.14
C ASN A 131 -2.91 -3.66 -3.19
N ASN A 132 -2.96 -2.60 -4.01
CA ASN A 132 -4.19 -1.82 -4.21
C ASN A 132 -5.29 -2.63 -4.90
N LEU A 133 -4.98 -3.51 -5.84
CA LEU A 133 -5.95 -4.44 -6.43
C LEU A 133 -6.57 -5.36 -5.37
N ASN A 134 -5.78 -5.83 -4.41
CA ASN A 134 -6.26 -6.68 -3.31
C ASN A 134 -7.03 -5.89 -2.23
N SER A 135 -6.83 -4.59 -2.12
CA SER A 135 -7.49 -3.76 -1.08
C SER A 135 -9.02 -3.72 -1.22
N CYS A 136 -9.52 -3.96 -2.42
CA CYS A 136 -10.96 -4.10 -2.70
C CYS A 136 -11.59 -5.23 -1.93
N THR A 137 -10.95 -6.40 -1.99
CA THR A 137 -11.42 -7.61 -1.31
C THR A 137 -11.36 -7.43 0.20
N SER A 138 -10.30 -6.79 0.70
CA SER A 138 -10.13 -6.47 2.12
C SER A 138 -11.26 -5.61 2.68
N GLY A 139 -11.73 -4.61 1.94
CA GLY A 139 -12.81 -3.72 2.39
C GLY A 139 -14.11 -4.46 2.68
N VAL A 140 -14.48 -5.45 1.85
CA VAL A 140 -15.66 -6.29 2.04
C VAL A 140 -15.45 -7.25 3.22
N VAL A 141 -14.27 -7.84 3.35
CA VAL A 141 -13.92 -8.74 4.46
C VAL A 141 -13.92 -8.00 5.80
N HIS A 142 -13.38 -6.78 5.85
CA HIS A 142 -13.47 -5.93 7.05
C HIS A 142 -14.92 -5.59 7.44
N ALA A 143 -15.78 -5.34 6.44
CA ALA A 143 -17.19 -5.09 6.66
C ALA A 143 -17.94 -6.33 7.19
N SER A 144 -17.57 -7.54 6.75
CA SER A 144 -18.17 -8.81 7.20
C SER A 144 -17.77 -9.23 8.62
N GLY A 145 -16.70 -8.65 9.18
CA GLY A 145 -16.16 -9.02 10.51
C GLY A 145 -15.44 -10.37 10.55
N ILE A 146 -15.31 -11.08 9.41
CA ILE A 146 -14.65 -12.38 9.30
C ILE A 146 -13.13 -12.17 9.10
N MET A 147 -12.49 -11.55 10.10
CA MET A 147 -11.06 -11.24 10.01
C MET A 147 -10.14 -12.46 10.10
N LYS A 148 -10.59 -13.53 10.78
CA LYS A 148 -9.77 -14.69 11.08
C LYS A 148 -9.27 -15.41 9.83
N ALA A 149 -10.14 -15.61 8.86
CA ALA A 149 -9.80 -16.32 7.62
C ALA A 149 -8.89 -15.46 6.71
N TYR A 150 -9.08 -14.15 6.70
CA TYR A 150 -8.31 -13.24 5.87
C TYR A 150 -6.87 -13.06 6.34
N GLN A 151 -6.63 -12.97 7.66
CA GLN A 151 -5.28 -12.79 8.21
C GLN A 151 -4.43 -14.07 8.21
N LEU A 152 -5.07 -15.25 8.02
CA LEU A 152 -4.36 -16.53 7.89
C LEU A 152 -4.01 -16.86 6.44
N SER A 153 -4.60 -16.16 5.45
CA SER A 153 -4.39 -16.40 4.01
C SER A 153 -3.47 -15.38 3.33
N GLY A 154 -3.03 -14.34 4.03
CA GLY A 154 -2.13 -13.27 3.54
C GLY A 154 -0.78 -13.33 4.20
#